data_012cd9e248da2a0f582cb77bc07a23e7
#
_entry.id   012cd9e248da2a0f582cb77bc07a23e7
#
_cell.length_a   1.000
_cell.length_b   1.000
_cell.length_c   1.000
_cell.angle_alpha   90.00
_cell.angle_beta   90.00
_cell.angle_gamma   90.00
#
_symmetry.space_group_name_H-M   'P 1'
#
loop_
_entity.id
_entity.type
_entity.pdbx_description
1 polymer ?
#
loop_
_entity_poly.entity_id
_entity_poly.type
_entity_poly.pdbx_seq_one_letter_code
_entity_poly.pdbx_strand_id
1 'polypeptide(L)'
;MRYKGSVYRPPSEAYSLIVQVTYWCSHNTCAFCSMYKEKHFAIRPLEEVLEDFRIARGVYRRVDRVFLADGDALVRKANELYTILDTIRELFPECERVTSYASPASIRIRTEEELRTLRDKGLTMVYMGLESGCDDVLKRMRKGHMSAEIVEMGRKVRRCGMALSVTAITGLGGPELLERHAIETAEAFNAMNPEYIGMLTLMVEPETPLYDWVRDGSFQLLTQPQVLEETRLLMEHLDSPGSVFRMNHASNYLVLKGTLNRDKEAMLRTIDAAEHDLSRLRPEEWRGL
;
A
#
# COMPACT_ATOMS: atom_id res chain seq x y z
N MET A 1 -12.90 3.51 22.06
CA MET A 1 -12.09 3.92 20.90
C MET A 1 -12.91 4.82 20.00
N ARG A 2 -12.30 5.83 19.44
CA ARG A 2 -12.95 6.82 18.60
C ARG A 2 -12.51 6.64 17.15
N TYR A 3 -13.47 6.42 16.26
CA TYR A 3 -13.21 6.40 14.81
C TYR A 3 -13.96 7.55 14.16
N LYS A 4 -13.32 8.20 13.19
CA LYS A 4 -13.92 9.26 12.39
C LYS A 4 -13.92 8.85 10.92
N GLY A 5 -15.11 8.64 10.37
CA GLY A 5 -15.32 8.16 9.01
C GLY A 5 -14.89 6.71 8.79
N SER A 6 -14.80 6.31 7.54
CA SER A 6 -14.32 4.97 7.16
C SER A 6 -12.84 4.83 7.45
N VAL A 7 -12.43 3.70 7.97
CA VAL A 7 -11.03 3.39 8.28
C VAL A 7 -10.57 2.27 7.34
N TYR A 8 -9.55 2.56 6.56
CA TYR A 8 -8.99 1.62 5.60
C TYR A 8 -7.74 0.97 6.16
N ARG A 9 -7.57 -0.31 5.90
CA ARG A 9 -6.41 -1.10 6.32
C ARG A 9 -6.02 -2.12 5.27
N PRO A 10 -4.75 -2.53 5.20
CA PRO A 10 -4.35 -3.67 4.40
C PRO A 10 -5.06 -4.96 4.86
N PRO A 11 -5.40 -5.90 3.96
CA PRO A 11 -6.02 -7.18 4.35
C PRO A 11 -5.22 -7.95 5.41
N SER A 12 -3.89 -7.83 5.40
CA SER A 12 -2.98 -8.44 6.40
C SER A 12 -3.16 -7.89 7.81
N GLU A 13 -3.82 -6.73 7.97
CA GLU A 13 -4.13 -6.09 9.26
C GLU A 13 -5.57 -6.32 9.73
N ALA A 14 -6.28 -7.31 9.13
CA ALA A 14 -7.67 -7.61 9.48
C ALA A 14 -7.87 -7.95 10.97
N TYR A 15 -6.86 -8.51 11.62
CA TYR A 15 -6.89 -8.92 13.02
C TYR A 15 -6.08 -8.00 13.95
N SER A 16 -5.60 -6.87 13.45
CA SER A 16 -4.86 -5.90 14.25
C SER A 16 -5.82 -4.97 15.01
N LEU A 17 -5.42 -4.55 16.20
CA LEU A 17 -6.04 -3.40 16.85
C LEU A 17 -5.74 -2.18 16.00
N ILE A 18 -6.78 -1.55 15.46
CA ILE A 18 -6.64 -0.38 14.60
C ILE A 18 -6.87 0.87 15.44
N VAL A 19 -5.91 1.78 15.43
CA VAL A 19 -6.06 3.09 16.09
C VAL A 19 -5.70 4.19 15.10
N GLN A 20 -6.66 5.08 14.82
CA GLN A 20 -6.39 6.26 14.01
C GLN A 20 -5.46 7.20 14.79
N VAL A 21 -4.29 7.49 14.24
CA VAL A 21 -3.33 8.45 14.80
C VAL A 21 -3.30 9.76 13.99
N THR A 22 -3.79 9.68 12.76
CA THR A 22 -4.15 10.82 11.91
C THR A 22 -5.57 10.60 11.42
N TYR A 23 -6.16 11.62 10.83
CA TYR A 23 -7.37 11.49 10.05
C TYR A 23 -7.02 11.67 8.59
N TRP A 24 -7.36 10.67 7.78
CA TRP A 24 -7.28 10.68 6.32
C TRP A 24 -5.83 10.73 5.77
N CYS A 25 -5.67 11.06 4.49
CA CYS A 25 -4.38 11.04 3.80
C CYS A 25 -3.80 12.45 3.68
N SER A 26 -2.51 12.60 3.99
CA SER A 26 -1.80 13.88 3.92
C SER A 26 -1.68 14.41 2.48
N HIS A 27 -1.65 13.52 1.47
CA HIS A 27 -1.57 13.90 0.06
C HIS A 27 -2.95 14.12 -0.58
N ASN A 28 -3.88 13.20 -0.42
CA ASN A 28 -5.30 13.22 -0.82
C ASN A 28 -5.66 13.84 -2.20
N THR A 29 -4.73 13.85 -3.18
CA THR A 29 -4.93 14.42 -4.52
C THR A 29 -4.86 13.41 -5.65
N CYS A 30 -4.53 12.14 -5.35
CA CYS A 30 -4.43 11.08 -6.36
C CYS A 30 -5.73 10.96 -7.15
N ALA A 31 -5.59 10.91 -8.49
CA ALA A 31 -6.75 10.95 -9.39
C ALA A 31 -7.62 9.68 -9.34
N PHE A 32 -7.06 8.55 -8.88
CA PHE A 32 -7.74 7.25 -8.81
C PHE A 32 -8.31 6.93 -7.42
N CYS A 33 -7.95 7.68 -6.38
CA CYS A 33 -8.27 7.33 -4.99
C CYS A 33 -9.53 8.06 -4.51
N SER A 34 -10.54 7.29 -4.08
CA SER A 34 -11.80 7.80 -3.49
C SER A 34 -11.78 7.85 -1.96
N MET A 35 -10.86 7.10 -1.32
CA MET A 35 -10.90 6.80 0.13
C MET A 35 -11.05 8.01 1.04
N TYR A 36 -10.47 9.16 0.66
CA TYR A 36 -10.41 10.34 1.52
C TYR A 36 -10.84 11.63 0.81
N LYS A 37 -11.56 11.54 -0.32
CA LYS A 37 -12.13 12.71 -1.02
C LYS A 37 -12.93 13.56 -0.07
N GLU A 38 -13.43 14.60 -0.18
CA GLU A 38 -14.23 15.45 0.71
C GLU A 38 -13.77 15.60 2.17
N LYS A 39 -12.56 15.09 2.50
CA LYS A 39 -12.07 15.05 3.87
C LYS A 39 -10.76 15.83 4.00
N HIS A 40 -10.65 16.61 5.09
CA HIS A 40 -9.45 17.40 5.38
C HIS A 40 -8.52 16.63 6.30
N PHE A 41 -7.27 16.42 5.85
CA PHE A 41 -6.22 15.81 6.66
C PHE A 41 -6.07 16.53 8.01
N ALA A 42 -5.91 15.75 9.09
CA ALA A 42 -5.60 16.27 10.40
C ALA A 42 -4.76 15.27 11.22
N ILE A 43 -3.90 15.78 12.06
CA ILE A 43 -3.19 15.00 13.07
C ILE A 43 -4.06 14.99 14.33
N ARG A 44 -4.36 13.80 14.86
CA ARG A 44 -5.15 13.69 16.09
C ARG A 44 -4.39 14.21 17.31
N PRO A 45 -5.06 14.84 18.29
CA PRO A 45 -4.42 15.14 19.57
C PRO A 45 -3.81 13.90 20.20
N LEU A 46 -2.56 14.00 20.68
CA LEU A 46 -1.83 12.86 21.23
C LEU A 46 -2.59 12.19 22.37
N GLU A 47 -3.11 12.97 23.31
CA GLU A 47 -3.83 12.45 24.48
C GLU A 47 -5.06 11.62 24.12
N GLU A 48 -5.78 12.00 23.04
CA GLU A 48 -6.91 11.20 22.54
C GLU A 48 -6.47 9.85 22.00
N VAL A 49 -5.31 9.81 21.33
CA VAL A 49 -4.72 8.54 20.81
C VAL A 49 -4.30 7.64 21.98
N LEU A 50 -3.63 8.21 23.00
CA LEU A 50 -3.19 7.46 24.17
C LEU A 50 -4.39 6.95 24.98
N GLU A 51 -5.45 7.76 25.11
CA GLU A 51 -6.69 7.33 25.76
C GLU A 51 -7.36 6.18 25.01
N ASP A 52 -7.38 6.20 23.68
CA ASP A 52 -7.93 5.10 22.90
C ASP A 52 -7.18 3.78 23.15
N PHE A 53 -5.85 3.80 23.34
CA PHE A 53 -5.09 2.61 23.74
C PHE A 53 -5.45 2.13 25.15
N ARG A 54 -5.63 3.04 26.11
CA ARG A 54 -6.08 2.68 27.47
C ARG A 54 -7.48 2.06 27.46
N ILE A 55 -8.41 2.64 26.67
CA ILE A 55 -9.75 2.07 26.47
C ILE A 55 -9.66 0.68 25.84
N ALA A 56 -8.84 0.51 24.80
CA ALA A 56 -8.65 -0.77 24.15
C ALA A 56 -8.12 -1.83 25.13
N ARG A 57 -7.16 -1.50 26.00
CA ARG A 57 -6.66 -2.43 27.04
C ARG A 57 -7.76 -2.86 28.01
N GLY A 58 -8.69 -1.97 28.32
CA GLY A 58 -9.85 -2.32 29.17
C GLY A 58 -10.85 -3.27 28.51
N VAL A 59 -10.86 -3.35 27.17
CA VAL A 59 -11.78 -4.19 26.38
C VAL A 59 -11.14 -5.50 25.93
N TYR A 60 -9.90 -5.46 25.43
CA TYR A 60 -9.21 -6.60 24.85
C TYR A 60 -8.25 -7.23 25.86
N ARG A 61 -8.41 -8.52 26.14
CA ARG A 61 -7.49 -9.28 27.03
C ARG A 61 -6.12 -9.45 26.38
N ARG A 62 -6.05 -9.56 25.05
CA ARG A 62 -4.82 -9.81 24.29
C ARG A 62 -4.86 -9.02 22.98
N VAL A 63 -3.75 -8.37 22.65
CA VAL A 63 -3.55 -7.61 21.41
C VAL A 63 -2.19 -7.96 20.85
N ASP A 64 -2.14 -8.88 19.89
CA ASP A 64 -0.88 -9.32 19.28
C ASP A 64 -0.34 -8.35 18.24
N ARG A 65 -1.22 -7.53 17.65
CA ARG A 65 -0.88 -6.63 16.54
C ARG A 65 -1.61 -5.31 16.67
N VAL A 66 -0.91 -4.24 16.33
CA VAL A 66 -1.48 -2.88 16.26
C VAL A 66 -1.21 -2.29 14.88
N PHE A 67 -2.22 -1.67 14.30
CA PHE A 67 -2.12 -0.89 13.07
C PHE A 67 -2.41 0.58 13.35
N LEU A 68 -1.42 1.45 13.13
CA LEU A 68 -1.56 2.90 13.26
C LEU A 68 -2.14 3.47 11.96
N ALA A 69 -3.42 3.79 11.97
CA ALA A 69 -4.18 4.39 10.89
C ALA A 69 -4.21 5.93 11.02
N ASP A 70 -4.57 6.74 10.06
CA ASP A 70 -5.02 6.51 8.71
C ASP A 70 -3.86 6.60 7.70
N GLY A 71 -4.16 7.17 6.53
CA GLY A 71 -3.37 7.11 5.32
C GLY A 71 -1.92 7.60 5.39
N ASP A 72 -1.49 8.28 6.47
CA ASP A 72 -0.10 8.71 6.65
C ASP A 72 0.24 8.94 8.13
N ALA A 73 0.46 7.88 8.88
CA ALA A 73 0.76 7.97 10.31
C ALA A 73 2.15 8.60 10.60
N LEU A 74 3.14 8.39 9.69
CA LEU A 74 4.51 8.85 9.88
C LEU A 74 4.69 10.38 9.72
N VAL A 75 3.67 11.10 9.32
CA VAL A 75 3.71 12.57 9.26
C VAL A 75 3.73 13.22 10.66
N ARG A 76 3.25 12.50 11.70
CA ARG A 76 3.31 12.97 13.10
C ARG A 76 4.76 13.21 13.53
N LYS A 77 4.97 14.12 14.49
CA LYS A 77 6.30 14.37 15.07
C LYS A 77 6.90 13.08 15.65
N ALA A 78 8.20 12.89 15.49
CA ALA A 78 8.89 11.68 15.92
C ALA A 78 8.70 11.39 17.41
N ASN A 79 8.81 12.39 18.27
CA ASN A 79 8.61 12.26 19.72
C ASN A 79 7.19 11.79 20.09
N GLU A 80 6.16 12.24 19.35
CA GLU A 80 4.78 11.78 19.56
C GLU A 80 4.62 10.30 19.16
N LEU A 81 5.25 9.90 18.03
CA LEU A 81 5.27 8.49 17.62
C LEU A 81 6.02 7.62 18.64
N TYR A 82 7.13 8.11 19.21
CA TYR A 82 7.85 7.41 20.29
C TYR A 82 6.95 7.20 21.51
N THR A 83 6.24 8.25 21.94
CA THR A 83 5.29 8.15 23.07
C THR A 83 4.18 7.14 22.78
N ILE A 84 3.63 7.12 21.55
CA ILE A 84 2.61 6.14 21.14
C ILE A 84 3.16 4.71 21.23
N LEU A 85 4.36 4.46 20.68
CA LEU A 85 4.98 3.13 20.69
C LEU A 85 5.34 2.67 22.11
N ASP A 86 5.85 3.57 22.96
CA ASP A 86 6.13 3.26 24.36
C ASP A 86 4.84 2.91 25.13
N THR A 87 3.74 3.65 24.88
CA THR A 87 2.43 3.36 25.46
C THR A 87 1.87 2.01 24.99
N ILE A 88 2.06 1.66 23.70
CA ILE A 88 1.67 0.35 23.18
C ILE A 88 2.43 -0.76 23.90
N ARG A 89 3.75 -0.62 24.04
CA ARG A 89 4.60 -1.60 24.73
C ARG A 89 4.25 -1.76 26.21
N GLU A 90 3.88 -0.67 26.88
CA GLU A 90 3.47 -0.69 28.28
C GLU A 90 2.10 -1.36 28.44
N LEU A 91 1.11 -0.97 27.65
CA LEU A 91 -0.26 -1.46 27.76
C LEU A 91 -0.43 -2.87 27.19
N PHE A 92 0.32 -3.22 26.14
CA PHE A 92 0.22 -4.49 25.41
C PHE A 92 1.59 -5.17 25.31
N PRO A 93 2.18 -5.64 26.42
CA PRO A 93 3.49 -6.30 26.40
C PRO A 93 3.51 -7.56 25.53
N GLU A 94 2.34 -8.12 25.23
CA GLU A 94 2.15 -9.24 24.30
C GLU A 94 2.17 -8.82 22.82
N CYS A 95 2.18 -7.52 22.49
CA CYS A 95 2.13 -7.03 21.12
C CYS A 95 3.44 -7.35 20.38
N GLU A 96 3.34 -8.19 19.36
CA GLU A 96 4.49 -8.64 18.56
C GLU A 96 4.78 -7.73 17.36
N ARG A 97 3.78 -6.93 16.92
CA ARG A 97 3.89 -6.17 15.69
C ARG A 97 3.09 -4.88 15.73
N VAL A 98 3.77 -3.76 15.50
CA VAL A 98 3.13 -2.49 15.17
C VAL A 98 3.46 -2.12 13.74
N THR A 99 2.45 -1.72 12.97
CA THR A 99 2.59 -1.34 11.56
C THR A 99 1.81 -0.06 11.27
N SER A 100 2.12 0.60 10.15
CA SER A 100 1.40 1.81 9.72
C SER A 100 1.48 2.02 8.21
N TYR A 101 0.61 2.88 7.68
CA TYR A 101 0.86 3.50 6.39
C TYR A 101 1.94 4.57 6.51
N ALA A 102 2.71 4.75 5.43
CA ALA A 102 3.67 5.83 5.27
C ALA A 102 3.68 6.32 3.82
N SER A 103 3.70 7.63 3.63
CA SER A 103 3.94 8.22 2.32
C SER A 103 5.43 8.45 2.07
N PRO A 104 5.89 8.56 0.81
CA PRO A 104 7.25 8.99 0.53
C PRO A 104 7.60 10.32 1.20
N ALA A 105 6.65 11.26 1.25
CA ALA A 105 6.84 12.55 1.92
C ALA A 105 7.10 12.41 3.42
N SER A 106 6.31 11.57 4.12
CA SER A 106 6.49 11.36 5.56
C SER A 106 7.78 10.61 5.89
N ILE A 107 8.24 9.69 5.03
CA ILE A 107 9.54 9.03 5.17
C ILE A 107 10.69 10.02 4.90
N ARG A 108 10.55 10.90 3.91
CA ARG A 108 11.57 11.90 3.55
C ARG A 108 11.91 12.84 4.69
N ILE A 109 10.91 13.32 5.42
CA ILE A 109 11.10 14.26 6.54
C ILE A 109 11.72 13.61 7.78
N ARG A 110 11.80 12.28 7.87
CA ARG A 110 12.45 11.56 8.97
C ARG A 110 13.95 11.42 8.71
N THR A 111 14.75 11.58 9.74
CA THR A 111 16.15 11.14 9.69
C THR A 111 16.21 9.61 9.77
N GLU A 112 17.34 9.01 9.35
CA GLU A 112 17.54 7.57 9.53
C GLU A 112 17.61 7.18 11.01
N GLU A 113 18.12 8.04 11.87
CA GLU A 113 18.15 7.84 13.32
C GLU A 113 16.72 7.78 13.89
N GLU A 114 15.85 8.72 13.49
CA GLU A 114 14.43 8.66 13.89
C GLU A 114 13.75 7.38 13.43
N LEU A 115 13.99 6.93 12.19
CA LEU A 115 13.42 5.68 11.67
C LEU A 115 13.95 4.46 12.43
N ARG A 116 15.25 4.41 12.75
CA ARG A 116 15.83 3.32 13.58
C ARG A 116 15.22 3.33 14.99
N THR A 117 15.06 4.51 15.59
CA THR A 117 14.42 4.65 16.89
C THR A 117 12.96 4.17 16.87
N LEU A 118 12.20 4.50 15.83
CA LEU A 118 10.83 3.97 15.63
C LEU A 118 10.82 2.44 15.55
N ARG A 119 11.76 1.86 14.79
CA ARG A 119 11.91 0.41 14.67
C ARG A 119 12.24 -0.23 16.02
N ASP A 120 13.19 0.32 16.78
CA ASP A 120 13.61 -0.19 18.08
C ASP A 120 12.51 -0.09 19.14
N LYS A 121 11.59 0.86 18.97
CA LYS A 121 10.40 1.03 19.80
C LYS A 121 9.22 0.13 19.37
N GLY A 122 9.34 -0.62 18.26
CA GLY A 122 8.37 -1.63 17.86
C GLY A 122 7.61 -1.34 16.57
N LEU A 123 7.86 -0.26 15.83
CA LEU A 123 7.31 -0.08 14.49
C LEU A 123 8.07 -0.98 13.52
N THR A 124 7.53 -2.18 13.28
CA THR A 124 8.25 -3.24 12.57
C THR A 124 8.12 -3.18 11.06
N MET A 125 7.04 -2.58 10.54
CA MET A 125 6.76 -2.54 9.11
C MET A 125 5.94 -1.31 8.73
N VAL A 126 6.18 -0.80 7.52
CA VAL A 126 5.34 0.23 6.90
C VAL A 126 4.79 -0.23 5.55
N TYR A 127 3.59 0.26 5.24
CA TYR A 127 2.93 0.09 3.94
C TYR A 127 3.07 1.37 3.15
N MET A 128 3.60 1.29 1.93
CA MET A 128 3.82 2.43 1.06
C MET A 128 3.28 2.15 -0.35
N GLY A 129 2.52 3.08 -0.90
CA GLY A 129 2.04 3.01 -2.27
C GLY A 129 3.11 3.51 -3.26
N LEU A 130 3.57 2.63 -4.16
CA LEU A 130 4.30 2.97 -5.38
C LEU A 130 3.32 3.40 -6.47
N GLU A 131 2.28 2.63 -6.64
CA GLU A 131 1.20 2.65 -7.63
C GLU A 131 1.71 2.39 -9.06
N SER A 132 2.81 2.99 -9.48
CA SER A 132 3.50 2.82 -10.76
C SER A 132 4.99 3.13 -10.62
N GLY A 133 5.82 2.45 -11.40
CA GLY A 133 7.21 2.84 -11.62
C GLY A 133 7.37 3.88 -12.73
N CYS A 134 6.34 4.06 -13.58
CA CYS A 134 6.37 4.97 -14.72
C CYS A 134 5.99 6.40 -14.29
N ASP A 135 6.93 7.32 -14.48
CA ASP A 135 6.76 8.72 -14.08
C ASP A 135 5.62 9.43 -14.80
N ASP A 136 5.34 9.08 -16.06
CA ASP A 136 4.23 9.65 -16.82
C ASP A 136 2.87 9.21 -16.24
N VAL A 137 2.78 7.95 -15.80
CA VAL A 137 1.62 7.43 -15.07
C VAL A 137 1.47 8.15 -13.72
N LEU A 138 2.54 8.26 -12.94
CA LEU A 138 2.53 8.94 -11.63
C LEU A 138 2.08 10.39 -11.75
N LYS A 139 2.55 11.13 -12.77
CA LYS A 139 2.13 12.50 -13.06
C LYS A 139 0.64 12.56 -13.43
N ARG A 140 0.21 11.73 -14.40
CA ARG A 140 -1.20 11.66 -14.84
C ARG A 140 -2.12 11.37 -13.64
N MET A 141 -1.73 10.43 -12.79
CA MET A 141 -2.48 10.02 -11.59
C MET A 141 -2.32 10.96 -10.39
N ARG A 142 -1.57 12.04 -10.52
CA ARG A 142 -1.35 13.06 -9.47
C ARG A 142 -0.80 12.46 -8.18
N LYS A 143 0.11 11.47 -8.29
CA LYS A 143 0.72 10.81 -7.13
C LYS A 143 1.59 11.75 -6.29
N GLY A 144 2.09 12.84 -6.88
CA GLY A 144 2.88 13.86 -6.19
C GLY A 144 4.35 13.51 -5.95
N HIS A 145 4.77 12.31 -6.35
CA HIS A 145 6.14 11.80 -6.24
C HIS A 145 6.53 11.08 -7.53
N MET A 146 7.81 11.12 -7.87
CA MET A 146 8.39 10.39 -8.98
C MET A 146 8.91 9.03 -8.51
N SER A 147 9.03 8.09 -9.42
CA SER A 147 9.46 6.71 -9.13
C SER A 147 10.79 6.65 -8.38
N ALA A 148 11.79 7.39 -8.83
CA ALA A 148 13.11 7.44 -8.19
C ALA A 148 13.05 7.90 -6.71
N GLU A 149 12.19 8.89 -6.38
CA GLU A 149 11.98 9.33 -5.01
C GLU A 149 11.32 8.23 -4.17
N ILE A 150 10.29 7.57 -4.70
CA ILE A 150 9.58 6.49 -4.00
C ILE A 150 10.53 5.32 -3.72
N VAL A 151 11.36 4.96 -4.72
CA VAL A 151 12.37 3.91 -4.59
C VAL A 151 13.39 4.24 -3.49
N GLU A 152 13.90 5.46 -3.47
CA GLU A 152 14.86 5.87 -2.44
C GLU A 152 14.24 5.88 -1.04
N MET A 153 12.98 6.29 -0.90
CA MET A 153 12.27 6.23 0.39
C MET A 153 12.04 4.78 0.83
N GLY A 154 11.72 3.87 -0.08
CA GLY A 154 11.62 2.45 0.22
C GLY A 154 12.95 1.85 0.69
N ARG A 155 14.04 2.16 0.00
CA ARG A 155 15.40 1.77 0.41
C ARG A 155 15.78 2.32 1.79
N LYS A 156 15.43 3.58 2.07
CA LYS A 156 15.68 4.22 3.37
C LYS A 156 14.99 3.48 4.51
N VAL A 157 13.73 3.10 4.35
CA VAL A 157 12.99 2.30 5.33
C VAL A 157 13.72 0.98 5.62
N ARG A 158 14.10 0.26 4.56
CA ARG A 158 14.80 -1.03 4.69
C ARG A 158 16.19 -0.89 5.33
N ARG A 159 16.98 0.12 4.94
CA ARG A 159 18.28 0.41 5.60
C ARG A 159 18.15 0.69 7.09
N CYS A 160 16.99 1.18 7.53
CA CYS A 160 16.70 1.40 8.95
C CYS A 160 16.18 0.15 9.68
N GLY A 161 16.11 -1.01 8.99
CA GLY A 161 15.74 -2.30 9.58
C GLY A 161 14.24 -2.51 9.77
N MET A 162 13.39 -1.70 9.15
CA MET A 162 11.94 -1.95 9.09
C MET A 162 11.59 -2.75 7.84
N ALA A 163 10.64 -3.65 7.93
CA ALA A 163 10.05 -4.30 6.78
C ALA A 163 9.23 -3.30 5.95
N LEU A 164 9.25 -3.50 4.63
CA LEU A 164 8.53 -2.66 3.69
C LEU A 164 7.51 -3.48 2.90
N SER A 165 6.26 -3.04 2.91
CA SER A 165 5.22 -3.56 2.03
C SER A 165 4.87 -2.49 0.99
N VAL A 166 5.02 -2.82 -0.29
CA VAL A 166 4.79 -1.87 -1.38
C VAL A 166 3.65 -2.34 -2.25
N THR A 167 2.76 -1.40 -2.59
CA THR A 167 1.59 -1.67 -3.44
C THR A 167 1.73 -0.95 -4.77
N ALA A 168 1.32 -1.62 -5.87
CA ALA A 168 1.12 -1.00 -7.17
C ALA A 168 -0.22 -1.45 -7.79
N ILE A 169 -0.68 -0.73 -8.82
CA ILE A 169 -2.02 -0.90 -9.39
C ILE A 169 -1.90 -1.15 -10.88
N THR A 170 -2.18 -2.38 -11.30
CA THR A 170 -2.30 -2.76 -12.73
C THR A 170 -3.39 -1.95 -13.42
N GLY A 171 -3.12 -1.47 -14.61
CA GLY A 171 -4.07 -0.73 -15.43
C GLY A 171 -4.01 0.79 -15.28
N LEU A 172 -3.21 1.35 -14.38
CA LEU A 172 -3.07 2.81 -14.21
C LEU A 172 -2.50 3.51 -15.44
N GLY A 173 -1.73 2.81 -16.28
CA GLY A 173 -1.18 3.35 -17.52
C GLY A 173 -2.18 3.49 -18.65
N GLY A 174 -3.31 2.77 -18.57
CA GLY A 174 -4.18 2.57 -19.73
C GLY A 174 -3.45 1.82 -20.85
N PRO A 175 -4.09 1.62 -22.02
CA PRO A 175 -3.47 0.92 -23.15
C PRO A 175 -2.21 1.61 -23.70
N GLU A 176 -2.15 2.93 -23.60
CA GLU A 176 -1.05 3.74 -24.15
C GLU A 176 0.29 3.53 -23.45
N LEU A 177 0.27 3.26 -22.14
CA LEU A 177 1.46 3.13 -21.30
C LEU A 177 1.61 1.74 -20.67
N LEU A 178 0.83 0.74 -21.14
CA LEU A 178 0.77 -0.60 -20.57
C LEU A 178 2.17 -1.21 -20.39
N GLU A 179 2.94 -1.30 -21.48
CA GLU A 179 4.27 -1.91 -21.48
C GLU A 179 5.23 -1.16 -20.55
N ARG A 180 5.32 0.17 -20.71
CA ARG A 180 6.18 0.99 -19.88
C ARG A 180 5.79 0.92 -18.41
N HIS A 181 4.50 0.97 -18.11
CA HIS A 181 3.99 0.86 -16.75
C HIS A 181 4.38 -0.48 -16.12
N ALA A 182 4.23 -1.59 -16.83
CA ALA A 182 4.61 -2.91 -16.36
C ALA A 182 6.13 -3.01 -16.07
N ILE A 183 6.95 -2.66 -17.05
CA ILE A 183 8.42 -2.82 -16.97
C ILE A 183 9.01 -1.88 -15.92
N GLU A 184 8.72 -0.57 -15.99
CA GLU A 184 9.25 0.42 -15.08
C GLU A 184 8.77 0.17 -13.62
N THR A 185 7.57 -0.42 -13.44
CA THR A 185 7.08 -0.84 -12.11
C THR A 185 7.85 -2.04 -11.58
N ALA A 186 8.18 -3.02 -12.41
CA ALA A 186 9.03 -4.14 -12.03
C ALA A 186 10.45 -3.65 -11.63
N GLU A 187 11.03 -2.75 -12.42
CA GLU A 187 12.33 -2.14 -12.13
C GLU A 187 12.33 -1.39 -10.78
N ALA A 188 11.27 -0.64 -10.48
CA ALA A 188 11.12 0.04 -9.20
C ALA A 188 11.04 -0.96 -8.03
N PHE A 189 10.30 -2.05 -8.16
CA PHE A 189 10.27 -3.13 -7.16
C PHE A 189 11.64 -3.80 -7.00
N ASN A 190 12.31 -4.13 -8.11
CA ASN A 190 13.65 -4.73 -8.09
C ASN A 190 14.64 -3.82 -7.36
N ALA A 191 14.59 -2.52 -7.65
CA ALA A 191 15.45 -1.52 -7.02
C ALA A 191 15.21 -1.37 -5.51
N MET A 192 13.97 -1.55 -5.03
CA MET A 192 13.63 -1.52 -3.60
C MET A 192 13.86 -2.87 -2.92
N ASN A 193 13.58 -3.97 -3.61
CA ASN A 193 13.50 -5.34 -3.09
C ASN A 193 12.73 -5.42 -1.76
N PRO A 194 11.46 -5.00 -1.70
CA PRO A 194 10.69 -4.94 -0.45
C PRO A 194 10.36 -6.35 0.07
N GLU A 195 10.05 -6.50 1.34
CA GLU A 195 9.63 -7.78 1.93
C GLU A 195 8.29 -8.26 1.36
N TYR A 196 7.40 -7.32 1.01
CA TYR A 196 6.07 -7.63 0.47
C TYR A 196 5.76 -6.76 -0.75
N ILE A 197 5.27 -7.40 -1.81
CA ILE A 197 4.72 -6.74 -3.00
C ILE A 197 3.23 -7.09 -3.08
N GLY A 198 2.39 -6.06 -3.06
CA GLY A 198 0.95 -6.17 -3.25
C GLY A 198 0.53 -5.59 -4.60
N MET A 199 -0.11 -6.39 -5.46
CA MET A 199 -0.69 -5.90 -6.71
C MET A 199 -2.21 -5.84 -6.61
N LEU A 200 -2.76 -4.71 -7.02
CA LEU A 200 -4.17 -4.46 -7.19
C LEU A 200 -4.47 -4.29 -8.69
N THR A 201 -5.69 -4.49 -9.10
CA THR A 201 -6.15 -4.07 -10.44
C THR A 201 -7.04 -2.85 -10.29
N LEU A 202 -6.83 -1.87 -11.14
CA LEU A 202 -7.56 -0.61 -11.13
C LEU A 202 -9.08 -0.84 -11.05
N MET A 203 -9.69 -0.18 -10.08
CA MET A 203 -11.13 0.00 -9.95
C MET A 203 -11.42 1.49 -10.09
N VAL A 204 -12.47 1.82 -10.82
CA VAL A 204 -12.86 3.23 -11.04
C VAL A 204 -13.96 3.58 -10.05
N GLU A 205 -13.61 4.42 -9.10
CA GLU A 205 -14.53 4.86 -8.05
C GLU A 205 -15.19 6.20 -8.41
N PRO A 206 -16.49 6.36 -8.16
CA PRO A 206 -17.17 7.65 -8.29
C PRO A 206 -16.45 8.77 -7.52
N GLU A 207 -16.71 10.02 -7.88
CA GLU A 207 -16.14 11.22 -7.24
C GLU A 207 -14.60 11.34 -7.36
N THR A 208 -13.99 10.58 -8.30
CA THR A 208 -12.57 10.70 -8.61
C THR A 208 -12.36 11.35 -9.98
N PRO A 209 -11.27 12.11 -10.19
CA PRO A 209 -10.93 12.60 -11.54
C PRO A 209 -10.85 11.48 -12.59
N LEU A 210 -10.36 10.30 -12.18
CA LEU A 210 -10.28 9.15 -13.08
C LEU A 210 -11.65 8.67 -13.56
N TYR A 211 -12.66 8.71 -12.70
CA TYR A 211 -14.04 8.38 -13.07
C TYR A 211 -14.55 9.31 -14.19
N ASP A 212 -14.29 10.61 -14.05
CA ASP A 212 -14.67 11.58 -15.09
C ASP A 212 -13.92 11.34 -16.40
N TRP A 213 -12.60 11.03 -16.33
CA TRP A 213 -11.78 10.73 -17.51
C TRP A 213 -12.20 9.46 -18.24
N VAL A 214 -12.66 8.44 -17.52
CA VAL A 214 -13.21 7.23 -18.15
C VAL A 214 -14.54 7.54 -18.80
N ARG A 215 -15.40 8.33 -18.16
CA ARG A 215 -16.73 8.68 -18.67
C ARG A 215 -16.67 9.58 -19.90
N ASP A 216 -15.71 10.52 -19.99
CA ASP A 216 -15.54 11.41 -21.14
C ASP A 216 -14.63 10.84 -22.24
N GLY A 217 -14.06 9.64 -22.01
CA GLY A 217 -13.21 8.92 -22.97
C GLY A 217 -11.75 9.40 -23.00
N SER A 218 -11.32 10.30 -22.11
CA SER A 218 -9.93 10.76 -22.03
C SER A 218 -9.00 9.76 -21.33
N PHE A 219 -9.56 8.73 -20.69
CA PHE A 219 -8.83 7.56 -20.18
C PHE A 219 -9.55 6.27 -20.58
N GLN A 220 -8.80 5.34 -21.15
CA GLN A 220 -9.30 4.01 -21.49
C GLN A 220 -8.83 2.97 -20.47
N LEU A 221 -9.76 2.17 -19.97
CA LEU A 221 -9.43 1.03 -19.10
C LEU A 221 -8.85 -0.12 -19.92
N LEU A 222 -7.99 -0.89 -19.31
CA LEU A 222 -7.52 -2.15 -19.88
C LEU A 222 -8.66 -3.16 -19.96
N THR A 223 -8.70 -3.90 -21.05
CA THR A 223 -9.49 -5.14 -21.16
C THR A 223 -8.87 -6.25 -20.33
N GLN A 224 -9.61 -7.31 -20.02
CA GLN A 224 -9.09 -8.46 -19.29
C GLN A 224 -7.82 -9.07 -19.93
N PRO A 225 -7.75 -9.29 -21.27
CA PRO A 225 -6.50 -9.73 -21.91
C PRO A 225 -5.34 -8.76 -21.70
N GLN A 226 -5.58 -7.46 -21.78
CA GLN A 226 -4.53 -6.45 -21.53
C GLN A 226 -4.07 -6.42 -20.07
N VAL A 227 -4.97 -6.68 -19.11
CA VAL A 227 -4.57 -6.83 -17.70
C VAL A 227 -3.68 -8.05 -17.51
N LEU A 228 -3.94 -9.16 -18.20
CA LEU A 228 -3.07 -10.34 -18.18
C LEU A 228 -1.72 -10.05 -18.83
N GLU A 229 -1.69 -9.38 -19.99
CA GLU A 229 -0.47 -8.96 -20.69
C GLU A 229 0.40 -8.06 -19.78
N GLU A 230 -0.18 -7.01 -19.16
CA GLU A 230 0.54 -6.14 -18.22
C GLU A 230 1.08 -6.93 -17.03
N THR A 231 0.28 -7.85 -16.48
CA THR A 231 0.68 -8.72 -15.36
C THR A 231 1.82 -9.66 -15.77
N ARG A 232 1.80 -10.20 -16.98
CA ARG A 232 2.88 -11.03 -17.56
C ARG A 232 4.16 -10.23 -17.67
N LEU A 233 4.12 -9.07 -18.35
CA LEU A 233 5.27 -8.20 -18.53
C LEU A 233 5.89 -7.80 -17.18
N LEU A 234 5.07 -7.39 -16.20
CA LEU A 234 5.53 -7.12 -14.85
C LEU A 234 6.25 -8.34 -14.26
N MET A 235 5.62 -9.53 -14.32
CA MET A 235 6.16 -10.75 -13.71
C MET A 235 7.47 -11.18 -14.39
N GLU A 236 7.58 -11.07 -15.70
CA GLU A 236 8.78 -11.42 -16.47
C GLU A 236 9.98 -10.53 -16.10
N HIS A 237 9.73 -9.23 -15.79
CA HIS A 237 10.79 -8.27 -15.44
C HIS A 237 11.06 -8.20 -13.92
N LEU A 238 10.22 -8.83 -13.08
CA LEU A 238 10.47 -8.86 -11.64
C LEU A 238 11.70 -9.71 -11.29
N ASP A 239 12.63 -9.09 -10.55
CA ASP A 239 13.79 -9.72 -9.92
C ASP A 239 13.96 -9.16 -8.50
N SER A 240 13.14 -9.67 -7.59
CA SER A 240 13.06 -9.19 -6.20
C SER A 240 13.14 -10.39 -5.26
N PRO A 241 14.34 -10.97 -5.10
CA PRO A 241 14.51 -12.26 -4.41
C PRO A 241 14.07 -12.19 -2.95
N GLY A 242 13.22 -13.15 -2.55
CA GLY A 242 12.67 -13.25 -1.20
C GLY A 242 11.41 -12.44 -0.95
N SER A 243 11.03 -11.51 -1.84
CA SER A 243 9.77 -10.75 -1.71
C SER A 243 8.56 -11.66 -1.75
N VAL A 244 7.66 -11.49 -0.80
CA VAL A 244 6.36 -12.16 -0.78
C VAL A 244 5.40 -11.41 -1.70
N PHE A 245 5.10 -12.02 -2.85
CA PHE A 245 4.20 -11.44 -3.85
C PHE A 245 2.74 -11.84 -3.60
N ARG A 246 1.83 -10.87 -3.64
CA ARG A 246 0.39 -11.06 -3.47
C ARG A 246 -0.39 -10.23 -4.48
N MET A 247 -1.17 -10.89 -5.33
CA MET A 247 -2.18 -10.33 -6.22
C MET A 247 -3.49 -11.07 -5.97
N ASN A 248 -3.97 -11.02 -4.73
CA ASN A 248 -5.14 -11.78 -4.25
C ASN A 248 -6.25 -10.89 -3.68
N HIS A 249 -6.14 -9.58 -3.83
CA HIS A 249 -7.19 -8.64 -3.47
C HIS A 249 -8.45 -8.85 -4.34
N ALA A 250 -9.61 -8.44 -3.82
CA ALA A 250 -10.88 -8.58 -4.55
C ALA A 250 -10.92 -7.81 -5.87
N SER A 251 -10.13 -6.74 -6.02
CA SER A 251 -10.02 -6.00 -7.28
C SER A 251 -9.35 -6.79 -8.42
N ASN A 252 -8.61 -7.86 -8.14
CA ASN A 252 -7.86 -8.59 -9.16
C ASN A 252 -8.72 -9.62 -9.90
N TYR A 253 -8.55 -9.69 -11.21
CA TYR A 253 -9.15 -10.74 -12.04
C TYR A 253 -8.52 -12.11 -11.80
N LEU A 254 -7.20 -12.15 -11.60
CA LEU A 254 -6.43 -13.37 -11.39
C LEU A 254 -5.75 -13.34 -10.03
N VAL A 255 -5.77 -14.47 -9.33
CA VAL A 255 -5.08 -14.61 -8.05
C VAL A 255 -3.69 -15.18 -8.27
N LEU A 256 -2.67 -14.39 -7.95
CA LEU A 256 -1.27 -14.82 -7.93
C LEU A 256 -0.70 -14.66 -6.52
N LYS A 257 0.08 -15.64 -6.08
CA LYS A 257 0.78 -15.63 -4.79
C LYS A 257 2.03 -16.48 -4.82
N GLY A 258 3.08 -16.01 -4.19
CA GLY A 258 4.34 -16.76 -4.13
C GLY A 258 5.42 -15.97 -3.41
N THR A 259 6.61 -16.53 -3.38
CA THR A 259 7.85 -15.86 -2.97
C THR A 259 8.76 -15.74 -4.19
N LEU A 260 9.11 -14.52 -4.56
CA LEU A 260 10.03 -14.23 -5.66
C LEU A 260 11.48 -14.58 -5.22
N ASN A 261 12.40 -15.08 -6.05
CA ASN A 261 12.14 -15.49 -7.44
C ASN A 261 11.73 -16.98 -7.53
N ARG A 262 11.69 -17.65 -6.37
CA ARG A 262 11.43 -19.10 -6.26
C ARG A 262 10.16 -19.55 -6.99
N ASP A 263 9.08 -18.82 -6.80
CA ASP A 263 7.75 -19.21 -7.29
C ASP A 263 7.35 -18.48 -8.61
N LYS A 264 8.26 -17.68 -9.20
CA LYS A 264 8.02 -16.86 -10.40
C LYS A 264 7.48 -17.66 -11.56
N GLU A 265 8.14 -18.77 -11.88
CA GLU A 265 7.75 -19.66 -12.99
C GLU A 265 6.35 -20.26 -12.80
N ALA A 266 5.97 -20.58 -11.57
CA ALA A 266 4.62 -21.09 -11.28
C ALA A 266 3.55 -20.01 -11.48
N MET A 267 3.85 -18.77 -11.15
CA MET A 267 2.97 -17.63 -11.38
C MET A 267 2.83 -17.33 -12.89
N LEU A 268 3.93 -17.37 -13.65
CA LEU A 268 3.90 -17.22 -15.12
C LEU A 268 3.05 -18.30 -15.79
N ARG A 269 3.16 -19.56 -15.38
CA ARG A 269 2.27 -20.64 -15.90
C ARG A 269 0.80 -20.39 -15.55
N THR A 270 0.51 -19.78 -14.40
CA THR A 270 -0.87 -19.44 -14.04
C THR A 270 -1.43 -18.33 -14.94
N ILE A 271 -0.61 -17.34 -15.30
CA ILE A 271 -0.97 -16.28 -16.24
C ILE A 271 -1.21 -16.89 -17.62
N ASP A 272 -0.29 -17.71 -18.10
CA ASP A 272 -0.36 -18.42 -19.39
C ASP A 272 -1.67 -19.22 -19.52
N ALA A 273 -2.00 -19.98 -18.48
CA ALA A 273 -3.25 -20.73 -18.47
C ALA A 273 -4.50 -19.83 -18.52
N ALA A 274 -4.45 -18.64 -17.93
CA ALA A 274 -5.54 -17.68 -17.97
C ALA A 274 -5.67 -16.96 -19.31
N GLU A 275 -4.55 -16.69 -20.00
CA GLU A 275 -4.55 -16.14 -21.37
C GLU A 275 -5.18 -17.09 -22.39
N HIS A 276 -4.98 -18.41 -22.22
CA HIS A 276 -5.61 -19.43 -23.06
C HIS A 276 -7.07 -19.70 -22.69
N ASP A 277 -7.48 -19.37 -21.47
CA ASP A 277 -8.83 -19.62 -20.98
C ASP A 277 -9.29 -18.52 -20.00
N LEU A 278 -9.91 -17.48 -20.54
CA LEU A 278 -10.40 -16.33 -19.77
C LEU A 278 -11.48 -16.68 -18.75
N SER A 279 -12.10 -17.88 -18.81
CA SER A 279 -13.06 -18.32 -17.80
C SER A 279 -12.43 -18.53 -16.41
N ARG A 280 -11.11 -18.58 -16.34
CA ARG A 280 -10.33 -18.63 -15.08
C ARG A 280 -10.28 -17.30 -14.35
N LEU A 281 -10.66 -16.22 -15.01
CA LEU A 281 -10.67 -14.88 -14.41
C LEU A 281 -11.92 -14.71 -13.56
N ARG A 282 -11.77 -13.91 -12.48
CA ARG A 282 -12.91 -13.48 -11.70
C ARG A 282 -13.84 -12.64 -12.58
N PRO A 283 -15.15 -12.90 -12.57
CA PRO A 283 -16.13 -12.05 -13.23
C PRO A 283 -16.06 -10.60 -12.72
N GLU A 284 -16.38 -9.63 -13.59
CA GLU A 284 -16.33 -8.21 -13.24
C GLU A 284 -17.22 -7.87 -12.03
N GLU A 285 -18.42 -8.42 -11.99
CA GLU A 285 -19.39 -8.22 -10.91
C GLU A 285 -18.96 -8.80 -9.53
N TRP A 286 -17.89 -9.60 -9.50
CA TRP A 286 -17.32 -10.14 -8.27
C TRP A 286 -16.05 -9.44 -7.83
N ARG A 287 -15.63 -8.42 -8.59
CA ARG A 287 -14.53 -7.55 -8.17
C ARG A 287 -15.04 -6.52 -7.17
N GLY A 288 -14.16 -6.04 -6.28
CA GLY A 288 -14.51 -5.06 -5.27
C GLY A 288 -13.27 -4.46 -4.58
N LEU A 289 -13.50 -3.37 -3.86
CA LEU A 289 -12.52 -2.71 -3.00
C LEU A 289 -12.76 -3.01 -1.52
#